data_fe168ceee58c9000b125b26e5008f37b
#
_entry.id   fe168ceee58c9000b125b26e5008f37b
#
_cell.length_a   1.000
_cell.length_b   1.000
_cell.length_c   1.000
_cell.angle_alpha   90.00
_cell.angle_beta   90.00
_cell.angle_gamma   90.00
#
_symmetry.space_group_name_H-M   'P 1'
#
loop_
_entity.id
_entity.type
_entity.pdbx_description
1 polymer ?
#
loop_
_entity_poly.entity_id
_entity_poly.type
_entity_poly.pdbx_seq_one_letter_code
_entity_poly.pdbx_strand_id
1 'polypeptide(L)'
;ERTQRAQTAADLLKAPVGQREAVHLALVNSPALQALLARGWAESADAAQVGRIANPVFSLERMVAGSELELGRALSFGLLDLLTLPSRQGIARRQIDQSQLRLASEVVDQITQVRQAWVRAVTAQQTFAYAQQVLTSAEASADLARRLQSVGTFNRLSLDETVRRLVT
;
A
#
# COMPACT_ATOMS: atom_id res chain seq x y z
N GLU A 1 16.85 -8.89 -8.49
CA GLU A 1 15.56 -8.70 -7.78
C GLU A 1 14.50 -8.00 -8.63
N ARG A 2 14.78 -6.85 -9.27
CA ARG A 2 13.78 -6.14 -10.10
C ARG A 2 13.33 -6.96 -11.30
N THR A 3 14.22 -7.67 -11.95
CA THR A 3 13.93 -8.55 -13.10
C THR A 3 13.05 -9.74 -12.70
N GLN A 4 13.30 -10.35 -11.54
CA GLN A 4 12.46 -11.42 -11.02
C GLN A 4 11.05 -10.97 -10.68
N ARG A 5 10.91 -9.78 -10.06
CA ARG A 5 9.58 -9.19 -9.76
C ARG A 5 8.80 -8.89 -11.04
N ALA A 6 9.47 -8.34 -12.05
CA ALA A 6 8.84 -8.08 -13.35
C ALA A 6 8.40 -9.39 -14.06
N GLN A 7 9.19 -10.45 -13.98
CA GLN A 7 8.82 -11.75 -14.52
C GLN A 7 7.63 -12.37 -13.78
N THR A 8 7.65 -12.35 -12.43
CA THR A 8 6.52 -12.84 -11.62
C THR A 8 5.25 -12.06 -11.92
N ALA A 9 5.34 -10.73 -12.06
CA ALA A 9 4.20 -9.91 -12.44
C ALA A 9 3.67 -10.24 -13.84
N ALA A 10 4.56 -10.43 -14.81
CA ALA A 10 4.20 -10.82 -16.18
C ALA A 10 3.54 -12.20 -16.23
N ASP A 11 4.00 -13.14 -15.42
CA ASP A 11 3.40 -14.49 -15.36
C ASP A 11 1.99 -14.46 -14.73
N LEU A 12 1.79 -13.67 -13.69
CA LEU A 12 0.47 -13.50 -13.06
C LEU A 12 -0.56 -12.81 -13.95
N LEU A 13 -0.11 -12.00 -14.93
CA LEU A 13 -0.97 -11.29 -15.89
C LEU A 13 -1.31 -12.11 -17.14
N LYS A 14 -0.78 -13.31 -17.30
CA LYS A 14 -1.12 -14.20 -18.43
C LYS A 14 -2.51 -14.83 -18.34
N ALA A 15 -3.08 -14.88 -17.14
CA ALA A 15 -4.41 -15.42 -16.87
C ALA A 15 -5.33 -14.33 -16.28
N PRO A 16 -6.65 -14.52 -16.28
CA PRO A 16 -7.55 -13.63 -15.58
C PRO A 16 -7.15 -13.47 -14.12
N VAL A 17 -6.95 -12.23 -13.68
CA VAL A 17 -6.46 -11.91 -12.35
C VAL A 17 -7.57 -12.12 -11.32
N GLY A 18 -7.49 -13.21 -10.56
CA GLY A 18 -8.34 -13.44 -9.39
C GLY A 18 -7.95 -12.56 -8.20
N GLN A 19 -8.74 -12.63 -7.12
CA GLN A 19 -8.49 -11.82 -5.92
C GLN A 19 -7.14 -12.14 -5.25
N ARG A 20 -6.73 -13.41 -5.26
CA ARG A 20 -5.44 -13.86 -4.69
C ARG A 20 -4.26 -13.37 -5.53
N GLU A 21 -4.38 -13.48 -6.83
CA GLU A 21 -3.39 -13.02 -7.81
C GLU A 21 -3.22 -11.50 -7.74
N ALA A 22 -4.31 -10.75 -7.58
CA ALA A 22 -4.27 -9.30 -7.39
C ALA A 22 -3.51 -8.91 -6.12
N VAL A 23 -3.75 -9.61 -5.00
CA VAL A 23 -3.01 -9.39 -3.75
C VAL A 23 -1.54 -9.76 -3.94
N HIS A 24 -1.23 -10.89 -4.57
CA HIS A 24 0.15 -11.31 -4.81
C HIS A 24 0.89 -10.31 -5.70
N LEU A 25 0.25 -9.84 -6.78
CA LEU A 25 0.80 -8.82 -7.65
C LEU A 25 1.11 -7.51 -6.91
N ALA A 26 0.19 -7.07 -6.04
CA ALA A 26 0.39 -5.90 -5.20
C ALA A 26 1.55 -6.08 -4.22
N LEU A 27 1.67 -7.23 -3.55
CA LEU A 27 2.75 -7.50 -2.61
C LEU A 27 4.14 -7.53 -3.30
N VAL A 28 4.22 -8.05 -4.52
CA VAL A 28 5.48 -8.15 -5.27
C VAL A 28 5.90 -6.82 -5.88
N ASN A 29 4.95 -6.01 -6.36
CA ASN A 29 5.25 -4.87 -7.24
C ASN A 29 4.78 -3.51 -6.71
N SER A 30 4.21 -3.42 -5.50
CA SER A 30 3.74 -2.15 -4.93
C SER A 30 4.90 -1.31 -4.40
N PRO A 31 5.16 -0.12 -4.95
CA PRO A 31 6.12 0.83 -4.38
C PRO A 31 5.72 1.28 -2.97
N ALA A 32 4.41 1.36 -2.70
CA ALA A 32 3.89 1.74 -1.39
C ALA A 32 4.28 0.72 -0.32
N LEU A 33 4.18 -0.57 -0.61
CA LEU A 33 4.61 -1.63 0.31
C LEU A 33 6.12 -1.60 0.55
N GLN A 34 6.92 -1.34 -0.51
CA GLN A 34 8.38 -1.22 -0.37
C GLN A 34 8.75 -0.02 0.51
N ALA A 35 8.10 1.12 0.33
CA ALA A 35 8.29 2.30 1.16
C ALA A 35 7.90 2.03 2.62
N LEU A 36 6.80 1.30 2.84
CA LEU A 36 6.34 0.89 4.16
C LEU A 36 7.37 0.03 4.89
N LEU A 37 7.91 -1.00 4.22
CA LEU A 37 8.95 -1.86 4.75
C LEU A 37 10.24 -1.09 5.06
N ALA A 38 10.66 -0.20 4.15
CA ALA A 38 11.85 0.63 4.35
C ALA A 38 11.68 1.57 5.57
N ARG A 39 10.49 2.14 5.74
CA ARG A 39 10.16 2.98 6.90
C ARG A 39 10.17 2.18 8.20
N GLY A 40 9.57 0.98 8.23
CA GLY A 40 9.59 0.11 9.41
C GLY A 40 11.02 -0.30 9.82
N TRP A 41 11.89 -0.55 8.85
CA TRP A 41 13.31 -0.81 9.12
C TRP A 41 14.03 0.41 9.68
N ALA A 42 13.77 1.61 9.15
CA ALA A 42 14.36 2.85 9.66
C ALA A 42 13.91 3.11 11.12
N GLU A 43 12.62 3.00 11.41
CA GLU A 43 12.08 3.15 12.77
C GLU A 43 12.69 2.13 13.74
N SER A 44 12.87 0.88 13.31
CA SER A 44 13.52 -0.16 14.13
C SER A 44 14.99 0.13 14.36
N ALA A 45 15.70 0.67 13.37
CA ALA A 45 17.11 1.06 13.49
C ALA A 45 17.27 2.26 14.45
N ASP A 46 16.40 3.25 14.36
CA ASP A 46 16.38 4.42 15.25
C ASP A 46 16.10 4.00 16.70
N ALA A 47 15.13 3.11 16.92
CA ALA A 47 14.85 2.57 18.24
C ALA A 47 16.06 1.79 18.80
N ALA A 48 16.71 0.97 17.98
CA ALA A 48 17.93 0.25 18.39
C ALA A 48 19.08 1.20 18.74
N GLN A 49 19.19 2.35 18.08
CA GLN A 49 20.18 3.38 18.36
C GLN A 49 20.02 3.95 19.79
N VAL A 50 18.77 4.20 20.22
CA VAL A 50 18.47 4.69 21.57
C VAL A 50 18.96 3.73 22.66
N GLY A 51 18.93 2.42 22.39
CA GLY A 51 19.39 1.37 23.32
C GLY A 51 20.91 1.17 23.35
N ARG A 52 21.69 1.92 22.54
CA ARG A 52 23.16 1.77 22.52
C ARG A 52 23.83 2.65 23.54
N ILE A 53 25.05 2.22 23.94
CA ILE A 53 25.98 3.03 24.73
C ILE A 53 26.51 4.15 23.83
N ALA A 54 26.54 5.37 24.34
CA ALA A 54 27.21 6.47 23.64
C ALA A 54 28.69 6.13 23.42
N ASN A 55 29.20 6.44 22.22
CA ASN A 55 30.60 6.16 21.91
C ASN A 55 31.52 6.91 22.87
N PRO A 56 32.50 6.22 23.51
CA PRO A 56 33.52 6.92 24.27
C PRO A 56 34.33 7.83 23.33
N VAL A 57 34.60 9.03 23.83
CA VAL A 57 35.45 9.98 23.10
C VAL A 57 36.85 9.90 23.66
N PHE A 58 37.79 9.54 22.82
CA PHE A 58 39.21 9.60 23.12
C PHE A 58 39.79 10.88 22.45
N SER A 59 40.31 11.79 23.25
CA SER A 59 40.98 12.99 22.79
C SER A 59 42.48 12.90 23.04
N LEU A 60 43.23 13.24 22.02
CA LEU A 60 44.69 13.39 22.06
C LEU A 60 45.02 14.82 21.71
N GLU A 61 45.51 15.56 22.66
CA GLU A 61 45.99 16.93 22.48
C GLU A 61 47.50 16.97 22.50
N ARG A 62 48.06 17.67 21.54
CA ARG A 62 49.49 18.00 21.45
C ARG A 62 49.66 19.52 21.51
N MET A 63 50.23 19.98 22.57
CA MET A 63 50.52 21.39 22.76
C MET A 63 52.05 21.60 22.74
N VAL A 64 52.52 22.58 21.94
CA VAL A 64 53.93 22.93 21.88
C VAL A 64 54.04 24.38 22.32
N ALA A 65 54.67 24.59 23.44
CA ALA A 65 54.96 25.94 24.01
C ALA A 65 56.48 26.15 24.12
N GLY A 66 57.02 26.86 23.16
CA GLY A 66 58.46 27.06 23.06
C GLY A 66 59.23 25.76 22.77
N SER A 67 60.09 25.33 23.69
CA SER A 67 60.84 24.07 23.57
C SER A 67 60.15 22.88 24.32
N GLU A 68 58.99 23.09 24.95
CA GLU A 68 58.28 22.07 25.68
C GLU A 68 57.17 21.46 24.85
N LEU A 69 57.11 20.12 24.85
CA LEU A 69 56.09 19.33 24.21
C LEU A 69 55.16 18.73 25.25
N GLU A 70 53.91 19.17 25.28
CA GLU A 70 52.87 18.63 26.18
C GLU A 70 51.95 17.71 25.42
N LEU A 71 51.75 16.46 25.91
CA LEU A 71 50.87 15.47 25.33
C LEU A 71 49.73 15.20 26.30
N GLY A 72 48.56 15.78 26.01
CA GLY A 72 47.32 15.52 26.74
C GLY A 72 46.60 14.30 26.18
N ARG A 73 46.14 13.39 27.05
CA ARG A 73 45.27 12.26 26.70
C ARG A 73 44.05 12.30 27.59
N ALA A 74 42.87 12.31 27.01
CA ALA A 74 41.64 12.23 27.79
C ALA A 74 40.70 11.17 27.18
N LEU A 75 40.10 10.37 28.04
CA LEU A 75 39.00 9.45 27.68
C LEU A 75 37.75 9.91 28.43
N SER A 76 36.75 10.34 27.69
CA SER A 76 35.50 10.77 28.26
C SER A 76 34.36 9.79 27.88
N PHE A 77 33.57 9.42 28.85
CA PHE A 77 32.36 8.61 28.65
C PHE A 77 31.26 9.07 29.61
N GLY A 78 30.01 8.92 29.19
CA GLY A 78 28.86 9.32 29.99
C GLY A 78 28.55 8.30 31.09
N LEU A 79 28.90 8.58 32.33
CA LEU A 79 28.57 7.70 33.46
C LEU A 79 27.06 7.57 33.66
N LEU A 80 26.30 8.65 33.42
CA LEU A 80 24.85 8.67 33.48
C LEU A 80 24.23 7.78 32.37
N ASP A 81 24.86 7.73 31.20
CA ASP A 81 24.45 6.85 30.11
C ASP A 81 24.54 5.37 30.45
N LEU A 82 25.58 4.98 31.25
CA LEU A 82 25.70 3.61 31.73
C LEU A 82 24.64 3.27 32.78
N LEU A 83 24.32 4.19 33.68
CA LEU A 83 23.30 3.99 34.72
C LEU A 83 21.89 3.90 34.11
N THR A 84 21.60 4.65 33.08
CA THR A 84 20.29 4.67 32.40
C THR A 84 20.16 3.61 31.32
N LEU A 85 21.24 2.94 30.93
CA LEU A 85 21.29 1.97 29.84
C LEU A 85 20.23 0.87 29.94
N PRO A 86 20.00 0.19 31.09
CA PRO A 86 18.97 -0.86 31.16
C PRO A 86 17.56 -0.35 30.88
N SER A 87 17.23 0.84 31.38
CA SER A 87 15.95 1.50 31.14
C SER A 87 15.78 1.86 29.66
N ARG A 88 16.81 2.45 29.04
CA ARG A 88 16.83 2.81 27.63
C ARG A 88 16.70 1.58 26.72
N GLN A 89 17.37 0.48 27.06
CA GLN A 89 17.21 -0.78 26.32
C GLN A 89 15.78 -1.34 26.44
N GLY A 90 15.17 -1.24 27.62
CA GLY A 90 13.77 -1.64 27.81
C GLY A 90 12.80 -0.82 26.94
N ILE A 91 13.02 0.50 26.86
CA ILE A 91 12.25 1.40 25.99
C ILE A 91 12.47 1.05 24.52
N ALA A 92 13.72 0.88 24.09
CA ALA A 92 14.08 0.54 22.73
C ALA A 92 13.41 -0.77 22.26
N ARG A 93 13.43 -1.81 23.09
CA ARG A 93 12.74 -3.09 22.78
C ARG A 93 11.24 -2.89 22.57
N ARG A 94 10.57 -2.17 23.48
CA ARG A 94 9.13 -1.88 23.36
C ARG A 94 8.82 -1.08 22.10
N GLN A 95 9.66 -0.13 21.71
CA GLN A 95 9.50 0.64 20.48
C GLN A 95 9.64 -0.25 19.23
N ILE A 96 10.61 -1.18 19.24
CA ILE A 96 10.78 -2.16 18.15
C ILE A 96 9.54 -3.05 18.05
N ASP A 97 9.05 -3.61 19.15
CA ASP A 97 7.86 -4.46 19.18
C ASP A 97 6.63 -3.68 18.67
N GLN A 98 6.48 -2.43 19.11
CA GLN A 98 5.38 -1.56 18.64
C GLN A 98 5.48 -1.27 17.14
N SER A 99 6.68 -0.98 16.63
CA SER A 99 6.87 -0.72 15.20
C SER A 99 6.57 -1.95 14.35
N GLN A 100 6.92 -3.15 14.82
CA GLN A 100 6.60 -4.42 14.15
C GLN A 100 5.09 -4.68 14.09
N LEU A 101 4.37 -4.46 15.19
CA LEU A 101 2.91 -4.60 15.22
C LEU A 101 2.23 -3.58 14.29
N ARG A 102 2.71 -2.34 14.28
CA ARG A 102 2.21 -1.31 13.37
C ARG A 102 2.44 -1.70 11.92
N LEU A 103 3.65 -2.15 11.59
CA LEU A 103 3.98 -2.62 10.25
C LEU A 103 3.06 -3.77 9.81
N ALA A 104 2.82 -4.75 10.69
CA ALA A 104 1.92 -5.86 10.42
C ALA A 104 0.49 -5.38 10.13
N SER A 105 -0.03 -4.43 10.93
CA SER A 105 -1.35 -3.83 10.71
C SER A 105 -1.44 -3.10 9.37
N GLU A 106 -0.44 -2.28 9.03
CA GLU A 106 -0.40 -1.52 7.78
C GLU A 106 -0.32 -2.44 6.55
N VAL A 107 0.38 -3.58 6.64
CA VAL A 107 0.39 -4.60 5.57
C VAL A 107 -0.99 -5.24 5.40
N VAL A 108 -1.69 -5.57 6.48
CA VAL A 108 -3.05 -6.11 6.43
C VAL A 108 -4.02 -5.10 5.82
N ASP A 109 -3.90 -3.82 6.19
CA ASP A 109 -4.71 -2.74 5.62
C ASP A 109 -4.48 -2.60 4.11
N GLN A 110 -3.22 -2.67 3.68
CA GLN A 110 -2.87 -2.63 2.26
C GLN A 110 -3.49 -3.82 1.49
N ILE A 111 -3.41 -5.03 2.04
CA ILE A 111 -4.04 -6.22 1.46
C ILE A 111 -5.55 -6.04 1.35
N THR A 112 -6.17 -5.50 2.39
CA THR A 112 -7.62 -5.24 2.42
C THR A 112 -8.03 -4.21 1.36
N GLN A 113 -7.26 -3.14 1.19
CA GLN A 113 -7.50 -2.16 0.14
C GLN A 113 -7.42 -2.77 -1.27
N VAL A 114 -6.44 -3.64 -1.52
CA VAL A 114 -6.31 -4.35 -2.80
C VAL A 114 -7.52 -5.24 -3.06
N ARG A 115 -7.96 -6.01 -2.05
CA ARG A 115 -9.16 -6.87 -2.16
C ARG A 115 -10.41 -6.05 -2.46
N GLN A 116 -10.60 -4.94 -1.79
CA GLN A 116 -11.74 -4.04 -2.03
C GLN A 116 -11.70 -3.42 -3.43
N ALA A 117 -10.51 -3.02 -3.89
CA ALA A 117 -10.32 -2.49 -5.23
C ALA A 117 -10.65 -3.54 -6.32
N TRP A 118 -10.20 -4.78 -6.10
CA TRP A 118 -10.52 -5.90 -7.00
C TRP A 118 -12.03 -6.16 -7.06
N VAL A 119 -12.70 -6.25 -5.91
CA VAL A 119 -14.17 -6.44 -5.86
C VAL A 119 -14.89 -5.32 -6.60
N ARG A 120 -14.49 -4.05 -6.37
CA ARG A 120 -15.07 -2.90 -7.08
C ARG A 120 -14.88 -3.00 -8.59
N ALA A 121 -13.71 -3.41 -9.05
CA ALA A 121 -13.43 -3.57 -10.48
C ALA A 121 -14.31 -4.65 -11.11
N VAL A 122 -14.43 -5.83 -10.47
CA VAL A 122 -15.30 -6.92 -10.96
C VAL A 122 -16.76 -6.51 -10.97
N THR A 123 -17.24 -5.86 -9.90
CA THR A 123 -18.62 -5.37 -9.84
C THR A 123 -18.90 -4.34 -10.93
N ALA A 124 -17.98 -3.40 -11.17
CA ALA A 124 -18.13 -2.43 -12.24
C ALA A 124 -18.21 -3.09 -13.62
N GLN A 125 -17.38 -4.10 -13.87
CA GLN A 125 -17.40 -4.87 -15.11
C GLN A 125 -18.72 -5.61 -15.31
N GLN A 126 -19.25 -6.25 -14.25
CA GLN A 126 -20.53 -6.94 -14.28
C GLN A 126 -21.69 -5.97 -14.51
N THR A 127 -21.67 -4.82 -13.82
CA THR A 127 -22.69 -3.77 -14.01
C THR A 127 -22.67 -3.24 -15.43
N PHE A 128 -21.50 -3.04 -16.02
CA PHE A 128 -21.38 -2.62 -17.41
C PHE A 128 -21.95 -3.66 -18.39
N ALA A 129 -21.59 -4.94 -18.19
CA ALA A 129 -22.13 -6.02 -19.03
C ALA A 129 -23.66 -6.12 -18.92
N TYR A 130 -24.19 -5.98 -17.71
CA TYR A 130 -25.65 -5.96 -17.49
C TYR A 130 -26.31 -4.76 -18.18
N ALA A 131 -25.73 -3.57 -18.06
CA ALA A 131 -26.26 -2.38 -18.73
C ALA A 131 -26.29 -2.52 -20.25
N GLN A 132 -25.28 -3.17 -20.85
CA GLN A 132 -25.27 -3.49 -22.28
C GLN A 132 -26.41 -4.44 -22.66
N GLN A 133 -26.70 -5.48 -21.86
CA GLN A 133 -27.83 -6.38 -22.12
C GLN A 133 -29.18 -5.67 -22.03
N VAL A 134 -29.34 -4.79 -21.03
CA VAL A 134 -30.53 -3.97 -20.86
C VAL A 134 -30.72 -3.05 -22.07
N LEU A 135 -29.66 -2.39 -22.55
CA LEU A 135 -29.70 -1.54 -23.73
C LEU A 135 -30.16 -2.33 -24.97
N THR A 136 -29.53 -3.49 -25.23
CA THR A 136 -29.88 -4.35 -26.36
C THR A 136 -31.35 -4.79 -26.30
N SER A 137 -31.86 -5.14 -25.12
CA SER A 137 -33.25 -5.52 -24.91
C SER A 137 -34.20 -4.34 -25.15
N ALA A 138 -33.82 -3.15 -24.69
CA ALA A 138 -34.61 -1.93 -24.90
C ALA A 138 -34.67 -1.54 -26.38
N GLU A 139 -33.55 -1.63 -27.09
CA GLU A 139 -33.49 -1.38 -28.55
C GLU A 139 -34.38 -2.36 -29.35
N ALA A 140 -34.30 -3.67 -29.01
CA ALA A 140 -35.17 -4.68 -29.64
C ALA A 140 -36.65 -4.41 -29.36
N SER A 141 -36.99 -4.03 -28.13
CA SER A 141 -38.37 -3.68 -27.76
C SER A 141 -38.86 -2.44 -28.49
N ALA A 142 -38.03 -1.42 -28.62
CA ALA A 142 -38.35 -0.20 -29.35
C ALA A 142 -38.54 -0.47 -30.87
N ASP A 143 -37.72 -1.35 -31.44
CA ASP A 143 -37.85 -1.74 -32.85
C ASP A 143 -39.13 -2.54 -33.11
N LEU A 144 -39.47 -3.48 -32.21
CA LEU A 144 -40.74 -4.20 -32.28
C LEU A 144 -41.93 -3.23 -32.18
N ALA A 145 -41.90 -2.29 -31.26
CA ALA A 145 -42.96 -1.29 -31.09
C ALA A 145 -43.15 -0.42 -32.35
N ARG A 146 -42.04 0.01 -33.01
CA ARG A 146 -42.08 0.74 -34.26
C ARG A 146 -42.73 -0.10 -35.42
N ARG A 147 -42.37 -1.39 -35.49
CA ARG A 147 -42.96 -2.31 -36.49
C ARG A 147 -44.45 -2.52 -36.24
N LEU A 148 -44.89 -2.72 -35.01
CA LEU A 148 -46.31 -2.85 -34.65
C LEU A 148 -47.08 -1.56 -34.94
N GLN A 149 -46.47 -0.40 -34.73
CA GLN A 149 -47.07 0.88 -35.10
C GLN A 149 -47.24 1.03 -36.61
N SER A 150 -46.27 0.60 -37.43
CA SER A 150 -46.34 0.67 -38.88
C SER A 150 -47.46 -0.21 -39.46
N VAL A 151 -47.85 -1.27 -38.77
CA VAL A 151 -48.96 -2.19 -39.17
C VAL A 151 -50.30 -1.74 -38.57
N GLY A 152 -50.34 -0.63 -37.82
CA GLY A 152 -51.58 -0.05 -37.26
C GLY A 152 -52.12 -0.75 -36.00
N THR A 153 -51.37 -1.70 -35.43
CA THR A 153 -51.77 -2.45 -34.24
C THR A 153 -51.36 -1.77 -32.92
N PHE A 154 -50.60 -0.68 -32.98
CA PHE A 154 -50.06 0.00 -31.80
C PHE A 154 -50.36 1.50 -31.84
N ASN A 155 -51.00 2.04 -30.81
CA ASN A 155 -51.33 3.46 -30.72
C ASN A 155 -50.11 4.29 -30.29
N ARG A 156 -49.95 5.51 -30.81
CA ARG A 156 -48.84 6.43 -30.48
C ARG A 156 -48.67 6.68 -28.99
N LEU A 157 -49.76 6.72 -28.23
CA LEU A 157 -49.76 6.94 -26.78
C LEU A 157 -49.06 5.80 -25.99
N SER A 158 -49.27 4.54 -26.43
CA SER A 158 -48.63 3.38 -25.79
C SER A 158 -47.15 3.25 -26.11
N LEU A 159 -46.71 3.79 -27.24
CA LEU A 159 -45.27 3.84 -27.59
C LEU A 159 -44.49 4.82 -26.70
N ASP A 160 -45.06 5.99 -26.45
CA ASP A 160 -44.45 7.03 -25.60
C ASP A 160 -44.37 6.57 -24.15
N GLU A 161 -45.38 5.84 -23.67
CA GLU A 161 -45.39 5.27 -22.28
C GLU A 161 -44.38 4.12 -22.12
N THR A 162 -44.20 3.28 -23.18
CA THR A 162 -43.21 2.20 -23.14
C THR A 162 -41.77 2.75 -23.17
N VAL A 163 -41.51 3.74 -24.01
CA VAL A 163 -40.21 4.42 -24.09
C VAL A 163 -39.90 5.14 -22.77
N ARG A 164 -40.89 5.80 -22.18
CA ARG A 164 -40.71 6.50 -20.89
C ARG A 164 -40.39 5.56 -19.73
N ARG A 165 -40.98 4.35 -19.68
CA ARG A 165 -40.69 3.32 -18.68
C ARG A 165 -39.32 2.66 -18.84
N LEU A 166 -38.71 2.70 -20.02
CA LEU A 166 -37.39 2.14 -20.30
C LEU A 166 -36.24 3.12 -19.97
N VAL A 167 -36.57 4.40 -19.76
CA VAL A 167 -35.56 5.46 -19.46
C VAL A 167 -35.56 5.88 -18.00
N THR A 168 -36.53 5.44 -17.17
CA THR A 168 -36.58 5.61 -15.73
C THR A 168 -36.09 4.36 -15.00
#